data_eaa46ff25bd48288d394161c93c2f7b2
#
_entry.id   eaa46ff25bd48288d394161c93c2f7b2
#
_cell.length_a   1.000
_cell.length_b   1.000
_cell.length_c   1.000
_cell.angle_alpha   90.00
_cell.angle_beta   90.00
_cell.angle_gamma   90.00
#
_symmetry.space_group_name_H-M   'P 1'
#
loop_
_entity.id
_entity.type
_entity.pdbx_description
1 polymer ?
#
loop_
_entity_poly.entity_id
_entity_poly.type
_entity_poly.pdbx_seq_one_letter_code
_entity_poly.pdbx_strand_id
1 'polypeptide(L)'
;MDAFIARQPIFNKKERVVAYELLYRDSFENYYNGNDEDKATCNVIANVFSLVGVDKITWGKKAFINFPKNLIMNDIIPMLPKDVVIEILETVEPTPRVVHACRYLKECGYTLALDDFIFDKKYIELLDLADIVKVDFKMARYEKKFILNNTKNNNIKFLAEKVETQEDYNKAKNLGYDLFQGYFFSKPTIVSAKDIPKEKLIYVEILSELSKKNVDIVKLKSLIIKDLSIIYKFLKLINSCMYGLKSKIISPHQAITYLGEIESRKWLYVIVLGSMGSYRSSEIVRESLIRAKFCERIGSRLYPDDLEKQYNFFIVGMLSMLDVILERNMESLLGELFLEKDVREALIGKSNKYREVLDLIISYERARWGKCTEFSKKLNIDISTVVKEYIFALNWANII
;
A
#
# COMPACT_ATOMS: atom_id res chain seq x y z
N MET A 1 18.86 15.44 2.65
CA MET A 1 18.27 15.10 1.34
C MET A 1 17.02 14.30 1.61
N ASP A 2 15.88 14.80 1.16
CA ASP A 2 14.60 14.16 1.48
C ASP A 2 14.25 13.21 0.34
N ALA A 3 14.44 11.92 0.58
CA ALA A 3 14.12 10.85 -0.35
C ALA A 3 12.63 10.49 -0.23
N PHE A 4 11.94 10.41 -1.36
CA PHE A 4 10.52 10.04 -1.42
C PHE A 4 10.39 8.57 -1.79
N ILE A 5 9.76 7.78 -0.94
CA ILE A 5 9.54 6.36 -1.15
C ILE A 5 8.07 6.08 -1.06
N ALA A 6 7.47 5.62 -2.15
CA ALA A 6 6.17 4.98 -2.15
C ALA A 6 6.35 3.49 -2.45
N ARG A 7 5.38 2.67 -2.11
CA ARG A 7 5.39 1.24 -2.42
C ARG A 7 4.10 0.83 -3.11
N GLN A 8 4.21 -0.13 -4.02
CA GLN A 8 3.07 -0.69 -4.73
C GLN A 8 3.05 -2.21 -4.58
N PRO A 9 1.93 -2.82 -4.13
CA PRO A 9 1.88 -4.25 -3.91
C PRO A 9 1.84 -5.05 -5.21
N ILE A 10 2.54 -6.20 -5.23
CA ILE A 10 2.53 -7.19 -6.30
C ILE A 10 1.84 -8.44 -5.77
N PHE A 11 0.81 -8.91 -6.46
CA PHE A 11 -0.05 -10.01 -6.07
C PHE A 11 0.23 -11.28 -6.88
N ASN A 12 -0.02 -12.44 -6.28
CA ASN A 12 -0.03 -13.72 -6.99
C ASN A 12 -1.46 -14.11 -7.46
N LYS A 13 -1.59 -15.25 -8.14
CA LYS A 13 -2.87 -15.83 -8.61
C LYS A 13 -3.91 -16.08 -7.52
N LYS A 14 -3.50 -16.09 -6.24
CA LYS A 14 -4.39 -16.24 -5.06
C LYS A 14 -4.71 -14.89 -4.42
N GLU A 15 -4.43 -13.79 -5.12
CA GLU A 15 -4.64 -12.41 -4.65
C GLU A 15 -3.92 -12.10 -3.33
N ARG A 16 -2.77 -12.76 -3.08
CA ARG A 16 -1.91 -12.49 -1.93
C ARG A 16 -0.72 -11.65 -2.36
N VAL A 17 -0.39 -10.63 -1.57
CA VAL A 17 0.82 -9.83 -1.80
C VAL A 17 2.06 -10.70 -1.57
N VAL A 18 2.93 -10.75 -2.57
CA VAL A 18 4.18 -11.53 -2.56
C VAL A 18 5.41 -10.65 -2.62
N ALA A 19 5.27 -9.42 -3.08
CA ALA A 19 6.34 -8.43 -3.17
C ALA A 19 5.77 -7.01 -3.17
N TYR A 20 6.64 -6.02 -3.03
CA TYR A 20 6.34 -4.61 -3.25
C TYR A 20 7.34 -4.03 -4.24
N GLU A 21 6.86 -3.25 -5.19
CA GLU A 21 7.70 -2.34 -5.95
C GLU A 21 7.91 -1.07 -5.15
N LEU A 22 9.16 -0.63 -5.02
CA LEU A 22 9.54 0.59 -4.34
C LEU A 22 9.73 1.70 -5.36
N LEU A 23 8.82 2.66 -5.34
CA LEU A 23 8.82 3.81 -6.23
C LEU A 23 9.50 4.98 -5.53
N TYR A 24 10.47 5.55 -6.21
CA TYR A 24 11.36 6.55 -5.64
C TYR A 24 11.46 7.82 -6.47
N ARG A 25 11.74 8.97 -5.82
CA ARG A 25 12.05 10.22 -6.48
C ARG A 25 12.95 11.12 -5.62
N ASP A 26 13.95 11.76 -6.26
CA ASP A 26 14.91 12.64 -5.61
C ASP A 26 14.42 14.09 -5.45
N SER A 27 13.55 14.57 -6.32
CA SER A 27 13.09 15.97 -6.33
C SER A 27 11.67 16.14 -6.87
N PHE A 28 11.07 17.31 -6.56
CA PHE A 28 9.74 17.70 -7.03
C PHE A 28 9.72 18.33 -8.41
N GLU A 29 10.85 18.66 -8.99
CA GLU A 29 10.89 19.32 -10.29
C GLU A 29 10.63 18.31 -11.40
N ASN A 30 9.61 18.61 -12.22
CA ASN A 30 9.18 17.80 -13.36
C ASN A 30 10.17 17.84 -14.55
N TYR A 31 11.41 18.23 -14.35
CA TYR A 31 12.42 18.26 -15.39
C TYR A 31 13.37 17.06 -15.22
N TYR A 32 13.24 16.13 -16.13
CA TYR A 32 14.18 15.06 -16.37
C TYR A 32 15.46 15.63 -16.97
N ASN A 33 16.44 15.89 -16.14
CA ASN A 33 17.81 16.10 -16.61
C ASN A 33 18.50 14.72 -16.58
N GLY A 34 18.73 14.13 -17.74
CA GLY A 34 19.19 12.74 -17.96
C GLY A 34 20.52 12.31 -17.30
N ASN A 35 21.02 13.06 -16.32
CA ASN A 35 22.22 12.73 -15.53
C ASN A 35 21.94 12.37 -14.06
N ASP A 36 20.68 12.30 -13.60
CA ASP A 36 20.37 12.17 -12.17
C ASP A 36 19.74 10.80 -11.78
N GLU A 37 19.42 9.90 -12.73
CA GLU A 37 18.83 8.57 -12.42
C GLU A 37 19.75 7.73 -11.51
N ASP A 38 21.04 7.77 -11.76
CA ASP A 38 22.04 7.02 -10.99
C ASP A 38 22.13 7.50 -9.55
N LYS A 39 22.14 8.82 -9.34
CA LYS A 39 22.15 9.42 -7.99
C LYS A 39 20.83 9.15 -7.27
N ALA A 40 19.71 9.19 -8.00
CA ALA A 40 18.41 8.91 -7.47
C ALA A 40 18.37 7.50 -6.89
N THR A 41 18.69 6.51 -7.67
CA THR A 41 18.69 5.11 -7.23
C THR A 41 19.76 4.85 -6.15
N CYS A 42 20.95 5.44 -6.23
CA CYS A 42 21.97 5.34 -5.16
C CYS A 42 21.47 5.93 -3.84
N ASN A 43 20.77 7.06 -3.87
CA ASN A 43 20.18 7.68 -2.68
C ASN A 43 19.04 6.83 -2.11
N VAL A 44 18.23 6.17 -2.95
CA VAL A 44 17.24 5.16 -2.51
C VAL A 44 17.93 4.07 -1.75
N ILE A 45 18.88 3.44 -2.42
CA ILE A 45 19.61 2.32 -1.86
C ILE A 45 20.21 2.74 -0.51
N ALA A 46 20.92 3.88 -0.46
CA ALA A 46 21.52 4.37 0.78
C ALA A 46 20.48 4.69 1.86
N ASN A 47 19.39 5.37 1.53
CA ASN A 47 18.40 5.81 2.52
C ASN A 47 17.45 4.67 2.93
N VAL A 48 17.00 3.83 1.98
CA VAL A 48 16.13 2.68 2.27
C VAL A 48 16.87 1.65 3.11
N PHE A 49 18.11 1.33 2.75
CA PHE A 49 18.89 0.30 3.44
C PHE A 49 19.50 0.78 4.75
N SER A 50 19.95 2.03 4.84
CA SER A 50 20.63 2.55 6.04
C SER A 50 19.71 3.18 7.07
N LEU A 51 18.63 3.89 6.65
CA LEU A 51 17.80 4.66 7.57
C LEU A 51 16.51 3.96 7.99
N VAL A 52 15.85 3.22 7.09
CA VAL A 52 14.52 2.63 7.35
C VAL A 52 14.56 1.12 7.42
N GLY A 53 15.36 0.46 6.61
CA GLY A 53 15.39 -0.99 6.39
C GLY A 53 14.30 -1.43 5.40
N VAL A 54 14.72 -2.18 4.37
CA VAL A 54 13.80 -2.72 3.33
C VAL A 54 12.71 -3.56 3.97
N ASP A 55 13.07 -4.40 4.94
CA ASP A 55 12.14 -5.30 5.64
C ASP A 55 10.98 -4.56 6.30
N LYS A 56 11.22 -3.35 6.83
CA LYS A 56 10.16 -2.53 7.45
C LYS A 56 9.19 -1.95 6.43
N ILE A 57 9.69 -1.61 5.23
CA ILE A 57 8.86 -1.05 4.15
C ILE A 57 8.08 -2.16 3.46
N THR A 58 8.71 -3.33 3.25
CA THR A 58 8.13 -4.46 2.52
C THR A 58 7.50 -5.52 3.43
N TRP A 59 7.61 -5.34 4.75
CA TRP A 59 7.14 -6.30 5.75
C TRP A 59 7.70 -7.72 5.53
N GLY A 60 9.00 -7.78 5.26
CA GLY A 60 9.73 -9.03 5.02
C GLY A 60 9.38 -9.71 3.69
N LYS A 61 8.79 -8.98 2.73
CA LYS A 61 8.55 -9.47 1.37
C LYS A 61 9.62 -8.95 0.41
N LYS A 62 9.69 -9.55 -0.79
CA LYS A 62 10.62 -9.09 -1.83
C LYS A 62 10.36 -7.63 -2.20
N ALA A 63 11.44 -6.89 -2.45
CA ALA A 63 11.43 -5.51 -2.92
C ALA A 63 11.88 -5.45 -4.37
N PHE A 64 11.01 -4.99 -5.27
CA PHE A 64 11.38 -4.63 -6.63
C PHE A 64 11.94 -3.22 -6.61
N ILE A 65 13.13 -3.03 -7.17
CA ILE A 65 13.82 -1.74 -7.23
C ILE A 65 14.34 -1.54 -8.65
N ASN A 66 14.04 -0.37 -9.21
CA ASN A 66 14.46 0.05 -10.54
C ASN A 66 15.96 0.38 -10.57
N PHE A 67 16.68 -0.24 -11.50
CA PHE A 67 18.12 -0.01 -11.70
C PHE A 67 18.39 0.52 -13.11
N PRO A 68 18.89 1.74 -13.23
CA PRO A 68 19.41 2.26 -14.49
C PRO A 68 20.72 1.57 -14.88
N LYS A 69 21.10 1.70 -16.17
CA LYS A 69 22.25 1.03 -16.77
C LYS A 69 23.54 1.12 -15.96
N ASN A 70 23.88 2.32 -15.49
CA ASN A 70 25.15 2.53 -14.79
C ASN A 70 25.22 1.80 -13.46
N LEU A 71 24.10 1.67 -12.76
CA LEU A 71 24.04 0.94 -11.50
C LEU A 71 24.06 -0.57 -11.67
N ILE A 72 23.49 -1.09 -12.78
CA ILE A 72 23.58 -2.52 -13.13
C ILE A 72 25.05 -2.92 -13.32
N MET A 73 25.86 -2.02 -13.87
CA MET A 73 27.28 -2.24 -14.13
C MET A 73 28.19 -1.90 -12.92
N ASN A 74 27.63 -1.51 -11.79
CA ASN A 74 28.36 -1.11 -10.61
C ASN A 74 28.39 -2.25 -9.56
N ASP A 75 29.48 -2.36 -8.81
CA ASP A 75 29.67 -3.37 -7.76
C ASP A 75 28.85 -3.14 -6.48
N ILE A 76 27.90 -2.19 -6.51
CA ILE A 76 27.01 -1.90 -5.37
C ILE A 76 25.93 -2.98 -5.20
N ILE A 77 25.37 -3.52 -6.29
CA ILE A 77 24.25 -4.47 -6.23
C ILE A 77 24.60 -5.73 -5.43
N PRO A 78 25.80 -6.34 -5.59
CA PRO A 78 26.17 -7.52 -4.79
C PRO A 78 26.18 -7.32 -3.27
N MET A 79 26.15 -6.08 -2.78
CA MET A 79 26.04 -5.73 -1.35
C MET A 79 24.60 -5.69 -0.84
N LEU A 80 23.60 -5.71 -1.73
CA LEU A 80 22.19 -5.64 -1.35
C LEU A 80 21.70 -7.00 -0.82
N PRO A 81 20.64 -7.02 0.04
CA PRO A 81 19.98 -8.24 0.43
C PRO A 81 19.42 -9.01 -0.77
N LYS A 82 19.40 -10.34 -0.70
CA LYS A 82 18.92 -11.21 -1.81
C LYS A 82 17.40 -11.13 -2.03
N ASP A 83 16.67 -10.54 -1.10
CA ASP A 83 15.23 -10.25 -1.24
C ASP A 83 14.93 -9.07 -2.15
N VAL A 84 15.98 -8.36 -2.61
CA VAL A 84 15.85 -7.33 -3.65
C VAL A 84 15.78 -7.99 -5.01
N VAL A 85 14.72 -7.67 -5.77
CA VAL A 85 14.56 -7.99 -7.18
C VAL A 85 15.13 -6.83 -7.98
N ILE A 86 16.10 -7.13 -8.83
CA ILE A 86 16.75 -6.14 -9.69
C ILE A 86 15.86 -5.91 -10.92
N GLU A 87 15.26 -4.74 -10.98
CA GLU A 87 14.35 -4.35 -12.04
C GLU A 87 15.13 -3.54 -13.10
N ILE A 88 15.24 -4.10 -14.30
CA ILE A 88 15.98 -3.53 -15.43
C ILE A 88 14.99 -2.71 -16.23
N LEU A 89 15.21 -1.39 -16.28
CA LEU A 89 14.33 -0.45 -16.98
C LEU A 89 14.34 -0.70 -18.50
N GLU A 90 13.23 -0.37 -19.16
CA GLU A 90 13.08 -0.43 -20.61
C GLU A 90 14.08 0.44 -21.38
N THR A 91 14.63 1.47 -20.73
CA THR A 91 15.67 2.36 -21.29
C THR A 91 17.06 1.72 -21.34
N VAL A 92 17.25 0.56 -20.69
CA VAL A 92 18.54 -0.11 -20.61
C VAL A 92 18.79 -0.92 -21.89
N GLU A 93 19.70 -0.43 -22.72
CA GLU A 93 20.15 -1.13 -23.94
C GLU A 93 20.93 -2.41 -23.59
N PRO A 94 20.62 -3.57 -24.20
CA PRO A 94 21.25 -4.86 -23.94
C PRO A 94 22.63 -4.99 -24.56
N THR A 95 23.55 -4.11 -24.16
CA THR A 95 24.95 -4.20 -24.62
C THR A 95 25.66 -5.42 -24.02
N PRO A 96 26.73 -5.96 -24.65
CA PRO A 96 27.46 -7.10 -24.10
C PRO A 96 27.91 -6.89 -22.64
N ARG A 97 28.24 -5.66 -22.25
CA ARG A 97 28.61 -5.31 -20.86
C ARG A 97 27.42 -5.45 -19.91
N VAL A 98 26.25 -4.97 -20.31
CA VAL A 98 25.01 -5.09 -19.49
C VAL A 98 24.63 -6.56 -19.36
N VAL A 99 24.64 -7.33 -20.43
CA VAL A 99 24.34 -8.77 -20.41
C VAL A 99 25.31 -9.51 -19.48
N HIS A 100 26.62 -9.18 -19.55
CA HIS A 100 27.63 -9.77 -18.66
C HIS A 100 27.35 -9.43 -17.18
N ALA A 101 27.06 -8.18 -16.87
CA ALA A 101 26.69 -7.74 -15.51
C ALA A 101 25.44 -8.47 -15.00
N CYS A 102 24.38 -8.58 -15.83
CA CYS A 102 23.18 -9.34 -15.48
C CYS A 102 23.46 -10.82 -15.21
N ARG A 103 24.35 -11.45 -15.98
CA ARG A 103 24.77 -12.84 -15.76
C ARG A 103 25.48 -12.98 -14.43
N TYR A 104 26.40 -12.07 -14.12
CA TYR A 104 27.09 -12.05 -12.82
C TYR A 104 26.11 -11.88 -11.66
N LEU A 105 25.12 -10.99 -11.77
CA LEU A 105 24.09 -10.81 -10.75
C LEU A 105 23.25 -12.09 -10.56
N LYS A 106 22.95 -12.82 -11.63
CA LYS A 106 22.31 -14.14 -11.55
C LYS A 106 23.16 -15.16 -10.80
N GLU A 107 24.45 -15.23 -11.10
CA GLU A 107 25.42 -16.11 -10.40
C GLU A 107 25.53 -15.74 -8.91
N CYS A 108 25.40 -14.45 -8.58
CA CYS A 108 25.31 -13.97 -7.20
C CYS A 108 23.96 -14.29 -6.51
N GLY A 109 22.99 -14.89 -7.23
CA GLY A 109 21.70 -15.33 -6.67
C GLY A 109 20.60 -14.27 -6.65
N TYR A 110 20.74 -13.17 -7.40
CA TYR A 110 19.68 -12.18 -7.53
C TYR A 110 18.58 -12.61 -8.50
N THR A 111 17.36 -12.16 -8.21
CA THR A 111 16.22 -12.26 -9.12
C THR A 111 16.23 -11.04 -10.05
N LEU A 112 16.17 -11.26 -11.37
CA LEU A 112 16.11 -10.20 -12.37
C LEU A 112 14.70 -10.06 -12.95
N ALA A 113 14.21 -8.82 -13.05
CA ALA A 113 12.95 -8.47 -13.70
C ALA A 113 13.22 -7.49 -14.85
N LEU A 114 12.52 -7.65 -15.97
CA LEU A 114 12.52 -6.68 -17.09
C LEU A 114 11.26 -5.84 -16.99
N ASP A 115 11.41 -4.51 -16.95
CA ASP A 115 10.30 -3.56 -16.77
C ASP A 115 9.69 -3.10 -18.10
N ASP A 116 8.38 -2.84 -18.10
CA ASP A 116 7.57 -2.34 -19.23
C ASP A 116 8.00 -2.97 -20.58
N PHE A 117 8.20 -4.30 -20.57
CA PHE A 117 8.89 -5.01 -21.64
C PHE A 117 8.05 -5.11 -22.91
N ILE A 118 8.61 -4.62 -24.01
CA ILE A 118 8.14 -4.83 -25.39
C ILE A 118 9.16 -5.70 -26.12
N PHE A 119 8.71 -6.78 -26.74
CA PHE A 119 9.61 -7.71 -27.39
C PHE A 119 10.37 -7.08 -28.58
N ASP A 120 11.70 -7.14 -28.48
CA ASP A 120 12.64 -6.90 -29.59
C ASP A 120 13.72 -7.96 -29.54
N LYS A 121 14.15 -8.45 -30.72
CA LYS A 121 15.17 -9.49 -30.83
C LYS A 121 16.50 -9.14 -30.15
N LYS A 122 16.83 -7.86 -30.03
CA LYS A 122 18.04 -7.42 -29.35
C LYS A 122 18.05 -7.80 -27.86
N TYR A 123 16.87 -8.01 -27.23
CA TYR A 123 16.75 -8.35 -25.81
C TYR A 123 16.78 -9.86 -25.51
N ILE A 124 16.93 -10.75 -26.49
CA ILE A 124 16.87 -12.21 -26.29
C ILE A 124 17.85 -12.67 -25.22
N GLU A 125 19.09 -12.16 -25.21
CA GLU A 125 20.08 -12.54 -24.20
C GLU A 125 19.69 -12.10 -22.77
N LEU A 126 19.02 -10.96 -22.60
CA LEU A 126 18.49 -10.53 -21.31
C LEU A 126 17.26 -11.36 -20.93
N LEU A 127 16.40 -11.69 -21.89
CA LEU A 127 15.25 -12.57 -21.65
C LEU A 127 15.67 -13.95 -21.16
N ASP A 128 16.77 -14.50 -21.71
CA ASP A 128 17.30 -15.78 -21.27
C ASP A 128 17.83 -15.75 -19.81
N LEU A 129 18.16 -14.57 -19.30
CA LEU A 129 18.61 -14.35 -17.92
C LEU A 129 17.48 -13.94 -16.96
N ALA A 130 16.36 -13.45 -17.48
CA ALA A 130 15.27 -12.89 -16.70
C ALA A 130 14.49 -13.96 -15.93
N ASP A 131 14.14 -13.69 -14.67
CA ASP A 131 13.21 -14.50 -13.88
C ASP A 131 11.77 -14.02 -14.02
N ILE A 132 11.62 -12.69 -14.23
CA ILE A 132 10.33 -12.03 -14.29
C ILE A 132 10.33 -11.08 -15.49
N VAL A 133 9.23 -11.06 -16.22
CA VAL A 133 8.97 -10.06 -17.26
C VAL A 133 7.68 -9.33 -16.92
N LYS A 134 7.78 -8.01 -16.75
CA LYS A 134 6.66 -7.12 -16.51
C LYS A 134 6.12 -6.63 -17.84
N VAL A 135 4.84 -6.69 -18.01
CA VAL A 135 4.15 -6.36 -19.26
C VAL A 135 2.95 -5.47 -18.97
N ASP A 136 2.89 -4.31 -19.62
CA ASP A 136 1.67 -3.50 -19.62
C ASP A 136 0.52 -4.28 -20.27
N PHE A 137 -0.36 -4.82 -19.44
CA PHE A 137 -1.43 -5.71 -19.88
C PHE A 137 -2.43 -5.05 -20.84
N LYS A 138 -2.53 -3.72 -20.82
CA LYS A 138 -3.42 -2.99 -21.73
C LYS A 138 -2.84 -2.85 -23.14
N MET A 139 -1.52 -2.75 -23.24
CA MET A 139 -0.81 -2.51 -24.51
C MET A 139 -0.45 -3.81 -25.22
N ALA A 140 -0.22 -4.91 -24.50
CA ALA A 140 0.50 -6.08 -25.00
C ALA A 140 -0.30 -7.40 -24.91
N ARG A 141 -1.37 -7.53 -25.72
CA ARG A 141 -2.26 -8.71 -25.68
C ARG A 141 -1.60 -10.04 -26.09
N TYR A 142 -0.50 -10.02 -26.85
CA TYR A 142 0.11 -11.23 -27.43
C TYR A 142 1.57 -11.45 -27.03
N GLU A 143 2.17 -10.55 -26.30
CA GLU A 143 3.61 -10.56 -26.04
C GLU A 143 4.08 -11.78 -25.27
N LYS A 144 3.33 -12.24 -24.27
CA LYS A 144 3.71 -13.43 -23.49
C LYS A 144 3.98 -14.65 -24.37
N LYS A 145 3.07 -14.96 -25.28
CA LYS A 145 3.23 -16.13 -26.18
C LYS A 145 4.40 -15.92 -27.12
N PHE A 146 4.60 -14.68 -27.58
CA PHE A 146 5.69 -14.33 -28.47
C PHE A 146 7.04 -14.41 -27.77
N ILE A 147 7.14 -13.91 -26.54
CA ILE A 147 8.32 -14.02 -25.68
C ILE A 147 8.69 -15.48 -25.47
N LEU A 148 7.74 -16.31 -25.02
CA LEU A 148 7.99 -17.74 -24.76
C LEU A 148 8.46 -18.52 -25.98
N ASN A 149 8.02 -18.13 -27.19
CA ASN A 149 8.47 -18.77 -28.42
C ASN A 149 9.89 -18.34 -28.87
N ASN A 150 10.42 -17.25 -28.31
CA ASN A 150 11.70 -16.65 -28.74
C ASN A 150 12.79 -16.68 -27.64
N THR A 151 12.51 -17.20 -26.45
CA THR A 151 13.50 -17.39 -25.38
C THR A 151 13.75 -18.87 -25.13
N LYS A 152 14.95 -19.19 -24.66
CA LYS A 152 15.31 -20.53 -24.17
C LYS A 152 14.88 -20.74 -22.71
N ASN A 153 14.56 -19.66 -22.00
CA ASN A 153 14.18 -19.70 -20.60
C ASN A 153 12.67 -19.96 -20.45
N ASN A 154 12.30 -21.19 -20.19
CA ASN A 154 10.90 -21.60 -19.99
C ASN A 154 10.37 -21.33 -18.56
N ASN A 155 11.21 -20.82 -17.66
CA ASN A 155 10.86 -20.59 -16.26
C ASN A 155 10.50 -19.13 -15.94
N ILE A 156 10.38 -18.27 -16.96
CA ILE A 156 10.03 -16.87 -16.81
C ILE A 156 8.62 -16.74 -16.20
N LYS A 157 8.51 -15.99 -15.12
CA LYS A 157 7.23 -15.55 -14.57
C LYS A 157 6.80 -14.26 -15.23
N PHE A 158 5.54 -14.15 -15.59
CA PHE A 158 4.98 -12.95 -16.19
C PHE A 158 4.19 -12.16 -15.14
N LEU A 159 4.50 -10.87 -15.03
CA LEU A 159 3.78 -9.92 -14.22
C LEU A 159 2.92 -9.04 -15.13
N ALA A 160 1.61 -9.06 -14.92
CA ALA A 160 0.67 -8.16 -15.59
C ALA A 160 0.60 -6.85 -14.83
N GLU A 161 1.02 -5.76 -15.47
CA GLU A 161 0.93 -4.42 -14.94
C GLU A 161 -0.36 -3.71 -15.35
N LYS A 162 -0.67 -2.62 -14.66
CA LYS A 162 -1.82 -1.75 -14.94
C LYS A 162 -3.15 -2.49 -14.99
N VAL A 163 -3.27 -3.56 -14.20
CA VAL A 163 -4.53 -4.30 -14.02
C VAL A 163 -5.51 -3.42 -13.24
N GLU A 164 -6.55 -2.90 -13.92
CA GLU A 164 -7.44 -1.90 -13.33
C GLU A 164 -8.84 -2.42 -13.06
N THR A 165 -9.24 -3.53 -13.66
CA THR A 165 -10.59 -4.10 -13.52
C THR A 165 -10.54 -5.59 -13.20
N GLN A 166 -11.64 -6.13 -12.64
CA GLN A 166 -11.82 -7.58 -12.45
C GLN A 166 -11.71 -8.34 -13.78
N GLU A 167 -12.18 -7.73 -14.86
CA GLU A 167 -12.11 -8.30 -16.19
C GLU A 167 -10.66 -8.41 -16.67
N ASP A 168 -9.85 -7.35 -16.47
CA ASP A 168 -8.42 -7.36 -16.77
C ASP A 168 -7.71 -8.45 -15.97
N TYR A 169 -7.99 -8.54 -14.66
CA TYR A 169 -7.42 -9.58 -13.81
C TYR A 169 -7.76 -11.00 -14.28
N ASN A 170 -9.04 -11.25 -14.55
CA ASN A 170 -9.49 -12.55 -15.04
C ASN A 170 -8.87 -12.89 -16.40
N LYS A 171 -8.78 -11.93 -17.31
CA LYS A 171 -8.12 -12.10 -18.62
C LYS A 171 -6.64 -12.41 -18.46
N ALA A 172 -5.92 -11.63 -17.65
CA ALA A 172 -4.49 -11.86 -17.40
C ALA A 172 -4.25 -13.24 -16.76
N LYS A 173 -5.09 -13.63 -15.77
CA LYS A 173 -5.04 -14.93 -15.12
C LYS A 173 -5.27 -16.08 -16.12
N ASN A 174 -6.25 -15.95 -17.01
CA ASN A 174 -6.56 -16.95 -18.05
C ASN A 174 -5.46 -17.04 -19.10
N LEU A 175 -4.78 -15.93 -19.40
CA LEU A 175 -3.58 -15.90 -20.25
C LEU A 175 -2.33 -16.47 -19.57
N GLY A 176 -2.47 -16.90 -18.29
CA GLY A 176 -1.44 -17.60 -17.54
C GLY A 176 -0.39 -16.68 -16.92
N TYR A 177 -0.66 -15.37 -16.74
CA TYR A 177 0.21 -14.52 -15.94
C TYR A 177 0.32 -15.04 -14.50
N ASP A 178 1.46 -14.84 -13.87
CA ASP A 178 1.78 -15.40 -12.55
C ASP A 178 1.67 -14.38 -11.43
N LEU A 179 1.97 -13.11 -11.77
CA LEU A 179 1.98 -11.97 -10.88
C LEU A 179 1.12 -10.84 -11.46
N PHE A 180 0.60 -9.99 -10.59
CA PHE A 180 -0.36 -8.95 -10.97
C PHE A 180 -0.09 -7.69 -10.15
N GLN A 181 -0.13 -6.54 -10.82
CA GLN A 181 0.02 -5.23 -10.22
C GLN A 181 -0.94 -4.24 -10.86
N GLY A 182 -1.53 -3.36 -10.07
CA GLY A 182 -2.40 -2.31 -10.58
C GLY A 182 -3.56 -1.97 -9.67
N TYR A 183 -4.34 -1.05 -10.15
CA TYR A 183 -5.42 -0.39 -9.42
C TYR A 183 -6.61 -1.28 -9.08
N PHE A 184 -6.74 -2.41 -9.78
CA PHE A 184 -7.83 -3.37 -9.56
C PHE A 184 -7.92 -3.81 -8.12
N PHE A 185 -6.78 -4.02 -7.47
CA PHE A 185 -6.73 -4.52 -6.09
C PHE A 185 -7.15 -3.47 -5.05
N SER A 186 -7.24 -2.20 -5.45
CA SER A 186 -7.68 -1.06 -4.62
C SER A 186 -9.02 -0.45 -5.09
N LYS A 187 -9.68 -1.03 -6.10
CA LYS A 187 -11.00 -0.58 -6.57
C LYS A 187 -12.12 -1.45 -6.02
N PRO A 188 -13.28 -0.86 -5.65
CA PRO A 188 -14.47 -1.63 -5.35
C PRO A 188 -14.91 -2.41 -6.61
N THR A 189 -15.12 -3.70 -6.45
CA THR A 189 -15.85 -4.47 -7.45
C THR A 189 -17.30 -4.05 -7.31
N ILE A 190 -17.84 -3.29 -8.27
CA ILE A 190 -19.26 -2.99 -8.33
C ILE A 190 -19.98 -4.30 -8.68
N VAL A 191 -20.23 -5.11 -7.67
CA VAL A 191 -21.15 -6.23 -7.74
C VAL A 191 -22.49 -5.68 -7.28
N SER A 192 -23.50 -5.79 -8.13
CA SER A 192 -24.91 -5.53 -7.80
C SER A 192 -25.22 -6.03 -6.39
N ALA A 193 -25.80 -5.16 -5.57
CA ALA A 193 -26.30 -5.34 -4.21
C ALA A 193 -26.20 -6.80 -3.67
N LYS A 194 -25.01 -7.20 -3.21
CA LYS A 194 -24.89 -8.35 -2.34
C LYS A 194 -25.30 -7.91 -0.94
N ASP A 195 -26.31 -8.56 -0.39
CA ASP A 195 -26.63 -8.44 1.02
C ASP A 195 -25.39 -8.79 1.86
N ILE A 196 -25.14 -7.98 2.88
CA ILE A 196 -24.08 -8.27 3.85
C ILE A 196 -24.41 -9.64 4.49
N PRO A 197 -23.49 -10.61 4.47
CA PRO A 197 -23.69 -11.87 5.19
C PRO A 197 -24.11 -11.57 6.63
N LYS A 198 -25.10 -12.32 7.14
CA LYS A 198 -25.67 -12.09 8.48
C LYS A 198 -24.59 -12.00 9.58
N GLU A 199 -23.52 -12.77 9.41
CA GLU A 199 -22.36 -12.77 10.32
C GLU A 199 -21.59 -11.46 10.31
N LYS A 200 -21.70 -10.66 9.25
CA LYS A 200 -21.01 -9.35 9.13
C LYS A 200 -21.89 -8.17 9.55
N LEU A 201 -23.19 -8.35 9.74
CA LEU A 201 -24.09 -7.28 10.16
C LEU A 201 -23.70 -6.68 11.51
N ILE A 202 -23.22 -7.51 12.43
CA ILE A 202 -22.74 -7.06 13.74
C ILE A 202 -21.59 -6.03 13.61
N TYR A 203 -20.72 -6.22 12.63
CA TYR A 203 -19.59 -5.29 12.40
C TYR A 203 -20.07 -3.92 11.91
N VAL A 204 -21.11 -3.90 11.04
CA VAL A 204 -21.73 -2.64 10.58
C VAL A 204 -22.41 -1.93 11.75
N GLU A 205 -23.13 -2.65 12.63
CA GLU A 205 -23.71 -2.07 13.82
C GLU A 205 -22.65 -1.47 14.76
N ILE A 206 -21.51 -2.16 14.94
CA ILE A 206 -20.39 -1.64 15.73
C ILE A 206 -19.79 -0.39 15.08
N LEU A 207 -19.53 -0.41 13.75
CA LEU A 207 -19.02 0.76 13.02
C LEU A 207 -19.99 1.95 13.12
N SER A 208 -21.28 1.69 13.01
CA SER A 208 -22.33 2.70 13.16
C SER A 208 -22.32 3.33 14.57
N GLU A 209 -22.17 2.52 15.62
CA GLU A 209 -22.09 3.03 16.99
C GLU A 209 -20.80 3.82 17.24
N LEU A 210 -19.66 3.31 16.75
CA LEU A 210 -18.35 3.98 16.85
C LEU A 210 -18.31 5.32 16.11
N SER A 211 -19.12 5.50 15.06
CA SER A 211 -19.15 6.73 14.25
C SER A 211 -19.98 7.86 14.86
N LYS A 212 -20.71 7.61 15.95
CA LYS A 212 -21.46 8.66 16.67
C LYS A 212 -20.51 9.63 17.36
N LYS A 213 -20.93 10.91 17.44
CA LYS A 213 -20.20 11.90 18.23
C LYS A 213 -20.13 11.49 19.71
N ASN A 214 -21.27 11.11 20.29
CA ASN A 214 -21.40 10.58 21.64
C ASN A 214 -21.65 9.07 21.55
N VAL A 215 -20.64 8.26 21.78
CA VAL A 215 -20.73 6.79 21.72
C VAL A 215 -21.47 6.30 22.96
N ASP A 216 -22.49 5.48 22.75
CA ASP A 216 -23.12 4.73 23.84
C ASP A 216 -22.24 3.53 24.22
N ILE A 217 -21.43 3.70 25.27
CA ILE A 217 -20.48 2.67 25.72
C ILE A 217 -21.21 1.40 26.18
N VAL A 218 -22.42 1.51 26.72
CA VAL A 218 -23.21 0.34 27.18
C VAL A 218 -23.65 -0.46 25.95
N LYS A 219 -24.19 0.23 24.94
CA LYS A 219 -24.58 -0.39 23.68
C LYS A 219 -23.36 -0.98 22.96
N LEU A 220 -22.26 -0.24 22.85
CA LEU A 220 -21.03 -0.71 22.22
C LEU A 220 -20.52 -1.99 22.88
N LYS A 221 -20.48 -2.06 24.22
CA LYS A 221 -20.14 -3.28 24.96
C LYS A 221 -21.06 -4.44 24.62
N SER A 222 -22.39 -4.21 24.57
CA SER A 222 -23.37 -5.24 24.24
C SER A 222 -23.19 -5.80 22.82
N LEU A 223 -22.73 -4.97 21.89
CA LEU A 223 -22.40 -5.38 20.53
C LEU A 223 -21.10 -6.20 20.47
N ILE A 224 -20.03 -5.70 21.12
CA ILE A 224 -18.72 -6.35 21.14
C ILE A 224 -18.79 -7.74 21.80
N ILE A 225 -19.59 -7.92 22.85
CA ILE A 225 -19.75 -9.22 23.56
C ILE A 225 -20.34 -10.29 22.64
N LYS A 226 -21.11 -9.92 21.62
CA LYS A 226 -21.68 -10.89 20.67
C LYS A 226 -20.60 -11.58 19.80
N ASP A 227 -19.40 -10.98 19.68
CA ASP A 227 -18.27 -11.58 18.98
C ASP A 227 -17.01 -11.61 19.87
N LEU A 228 -16.77 -12.77 20.49
CA LEU A 228 -15.63 -13.00 21.36
C LEU A 228 -14.27 -12.75 20.67
N SER A 229 -14.21 -12.84 19.34
CA SER A 229 -12.97 -12.59 18.59
C SER A 229 -12.56 -11.13 18.66
N ILE A 230 -13.51 -10.19 18.70
CA ILE A 230 -13.24 -8.76 18.85
C ILE A 230 -12.63 -8.49 20.22
N ILE A 231 -13.24 -9.05 21.30
CA ILE A 231 -12.72 -8.91 22.66
C ILE A 231 -11.29 -9.44 22.76
N TYR A 232 -11.08 -10.65 22.25
CA TYR A 232 -9.76 -11.28 22.27
C TYR A 232 -8.71 -10.43 21.55
N LYS A 233 -9.02 -9.95 20.34
CA LYS A 233 -8.11 -9.10 19.56
C LYS A 233 -7.84 -7.77 20.28
N PHE A 234 -8.86 -7.14 20.86
CA PHE A 234 -8.72 -5.87 21.59
C PHE A 234 -7.84 -6.02 22.83
N LEU A 235 -8.07 -7.07 23.64
CA LEU A 235 -7.25 -7.35 24.80
C LEU A 235 -5.82 -7.78 24.42
N LYS A 236 -5.65 -8.57 23.35
CA LYS A 236 -4.34 -8.96 22.85
C LYS A 236 -3.53 -7.74 22.40
N LEU A 237 -4.17 -6.80 21.71
CA LEU A 237 -3.54 -5.58 21.22
C LEU A 237 -3.07 -4.71 22.37
N ILE A 238 -3.93 -4.43 23.34
CA ILE A 238 -3.56 -3.55 24.47
C ILE A 238 -2.50 -4.18 25.39
N ASN A 239 -2.49 -5.50 25.51
CA ASN A 239 -1.46 -6.23 26.25
C ASN A 239 -0.19 -6.50 25.45
N SER A 240 -0.09 -5.98 24.23
CA SER A 240 1.14 -6.07 23.43
C SER A 240 2.25 -5.18 24.00
N CYS A 241 3.49 -5.41 23.58
CA CYS A 241 4.64 -4.61 24.00
C CYS A 241 4.53 -3.12 23.60
N MET A 242 3.62 -2.78 22.69
CA MET A 242 3.36 -1.41 22.25
C MET A 242 2.97 -0.48 23.41
N TYR A 243 2.26 -0.99 24.41
CA TYR A 243 1.77 -0.18 25.54
C TYR A 243 2.63 -0.29 26.80
N GLY A 244 3.60 -1.20 26.85
CA GLY A 244 4.55 -1.34 27.96
C GLY A 244 3.89 -1.50 29.33
N LEU A 245 2.76 -2.21 29.40
CA LEU A 245 1.95 -2.35 30.61
C LEU A 245 2.71 -3.10 31.70
N LYS A 246 2.63 -2.58 32.96
CA LYS A 246 3.18 -3.25 34.15
C LYS A 246 2.35 -4.46 34.58
N SER A 247 1.05 -4.47 34.28
CA SER A 247 0.12 -5.55 34.58
C SER A 247 -0.84 -5.79 33.41
N LYS A 248 -1.30 -7.03 33.25
CA LYS A 248 -2.22 -7.38 32.17
C LYS A 248 -3.61 -6.77 32.40
N ILE A 249 -4.16 -6.20 31.34
CA ILE A 249 -5.54 -5.78 31.24
C ILE A 249 -6.38 -7.00 30.83
N ILE A 250 -7.41 -7.32 31.65
CA ILE A 250 -8.20 -8.55 31.49
C ILE A 250 -9.65 -8.30 31.06
N SER A 251 -10.07 -7.03 30.95
CA SER A 251 -11.42 -6.71 30.53
C SER A 251 -11.47 -5.54 29.54
N PRO A 252 -12.47 -5.52 28.61
CA PRO A 252 -12.67 -4.38 27.72
C PRO A 252 -12.91 -3.06 28.47
N HIS A 253 -13.53 -3.12 29.64
CA HIS A 253 -13.74 -1.93 30.48
C HIS A 253 -12.40 -1.32 30.91
N GLN A 254 -11.50 -2.14 31.48
CA GLN A 254 -10.16 -1.67 31.86
C GLN A 254 -9.39 -1.13 30.66
N ALA A 255 -9.53 -1.80 29.49
CA ALA A 255 -8.90 -1.36 28.25
C ALA A 255 -9.35 0.05 27.85
N ILE A 256 -10.66 0.31 27.84
CA ILE A 256 -11.24 1.61 27.48
C ILE A 256 -10.82 2.67 28.51
N THR A 257 -10.82 2.33 29.80
CA THR A 257 -10.40 3.26 30.87
C THR A 257 -8.92 3.64 30.74
N TYR A 258 -8.08 2.68 30.36
CA TYR A 258 -6.64 2.92 30.19
C TYR A 258 -6.32 3.74 28.95
N LEU A 259 -6.91 3.39 27.79
CA LEU A 259 -6.66 4.04 26.50
C LEU A 259 -7.37 5.39 26.38
N GLY A 260 -8.47 5.57 27.09
CA GLY A 260 -9.43 6.63 26.82
C GLY A 260 -10.34 6.33 25.62
N GLU A 261 -11.38 7.17 25.47
CA GLU A 261 -12.42 6.94 24.48
C GLU A 261 -11.88 6.98 23.03
N ILE A 262 -11.13 8.03 22.68
CA ILE A 262 -10.63 8.27 21.31
C ILE A 262 -9.75 7.11 20.82
N GLU A 263 -8.76 6.70 21.62
CA GLU A 263 -7.87 5.60 21.23
C GLU A 263 -8.60 4.26 21.20
N SER A 264 -9.51 4.01 22.12
CA SER A 264 -10.33 2.79 22.11
C SER A 264 -11.20 2.70 20.86
N ARG A 265 -11.81 3.82 20.44
CA ARG A 265 -12.60 3.89 19.20
C ARG A 265 -11.74 3.56 17.97
N LYS A 266 -10.54 4.15 17.85
CA LYS A 266 -9.61 3.86 16.75
C LYS A 266 -9.29 2.36 16.65
N TRP A 267 -8.94 1.74 17.79
CA TRP A 267 -8.59 0.33 17.82
C TRP A 267 -9.76 -0.59 17.52
N LEU A 268 -10.95 -0.25 17.96
CA LEU A 268 -12.16 -1.00 17.62
C LEU A 268 -12.47 -0.90 16.11
N TYR A 269 -12.31 0.28 15.48
CA TYR A 269 -12.39 0.39 14.01
C TYR A 269 -11.41 -0.56 13.32
N VAL A 270 -10.16 -0.56 13.76
CA VAL A 270 -9.09 -1.43 13.21
C VAL A 270 -9.49 -2.90 13.29
N ILE A 271 -9.93 -3.33 14.47
CA ILE A 271 -10.29 -4.74 14.72
C ILE A 271 -11.52 -5.15 13.91
N VAL A 272 -12.53 -4.29 13.87
CA VAL A 272 -13.79 -4.56 13.18
C VAL A 272 -13.54 -4.64 11.66
N LEU A 273 -12.88 -3.66 11.06
CA LEU A 273 -12.56 -3.68 9.64
C LEU A 273 -11.64 -4.86 9.27
N GLY A 274 -10.65 -5.16 10.11
CA GLY A 274 -9.79 -6.32 9.94
C GLY A 274 -10.52 -7.66 10.04
N SER A 275 -11.66 -7.70 10.74
CA SER A 275 -12.50 -8.91 10.87
C SER A 275 -13.49 -9.08 9.71
N MET A 276 -13.78 -8.01 8.97
CA MET A 276 -14.70 -8.05 7.83
C MET A 276 -14.08 -8.63 6.56
N GLY A 277 -12.76 -8.69 6.49
CA GLY A 277 -12.04 -8.99 5.27
C GLY A 277 -11.85 -10.47 4.93
N SER A 278 -11.87 -10.79 3.62
CA SER A 278 -11.31 -11.99 3.02
C SER A 278 -9.78 -11.83 2.84
N TYR A 279 -9.06 -12.82 2.30
CA TYR A 279 -7.60 -12.70 2.05
C TYR A 279 -7.22 -11.51 1.15
N ARG A 280 -8.04 -11.17 0.16
CA ARG A 280 -7.87 -9.98 -0.69
C ARG A 280 -7.98 -8.70 0.13
N SER A 281 -8.91 -8.66 1.06
CA SER A 281 -9.16 -7.48 1.90
C SER A 281 -8.11 -7.29 3.00
N SER A 282 -7.24 -8.24 3.30
CA SER A 282 -6.18 -8.03 4.30
C SER A 282 -5.21 -6.93 3.90
N GLU A 283 -4.84 -6.84 2.62
CA GLU A 283 -3.97 -5.75 2.12
C GLU A 283 -4.74 -4.43 2.02
N ILE A 284 -5.99 -4.46 1.59
CA ILE A 284 -6.86 -3.28 1.55
C ILE A 284 -7.06 -2.71 2.96
N VAL A 285 -7.27 -3.58 3.95
CA VAL A 285 -7.34 -3.17 5.36
C VAL A 285 -6.02 -2.54 5.81
N ARG A 286 -4.87 -3.11 5.43
CA ARG A 286 -3.57 -2.52 5.74
C ARG A 286 -3.36 -1.16 5.09
N GLU A 287 -3.75 -0.99 3.84
CA GLU A 287 -3.74 0.32 3.18
C GLU A 287 -4.64 1.31 3.91
N SER A 288 -5.84 0.90 4.33
CA SER A 288 -6.73 1.73 5.15
C SER A 288 -6.09 2.15 6.47
N LEU A 289 -5.37 1.24 7.13
CA LEU A 289 -4.63 1.53 8.38
C LEU A 289 -3.52 2.56 8.16
N ILE A 290 -2.73 2.38 7.10
CA ILE A 290 -1.68 3.33 6.73
C ILE A 290 -2.29 4.71 6.46
N ARG A 291 -3.35 4.77 5.65
CA ARG A 291 -4.07 6.02 5.37
C ARG A 291 -4.63 6.67 6.61
N ALA A 292 -5.26 5.89 7.48
CA ALA A 292 -5.81 6.39 8.74
C ALA A 292 -4.74 7.08 9.58
N LYS A 293 -3.61 6.37 9.79
CA LYS A 293 -2.52 6.91 10.60
C LYS A 293 -1.83 8.08 9.92
N PHE A 294 -1.66 8.02 8.60
CA PHE A 294 -1.06 9.10 7.84
C PHE A 294 -1.96 10.35 7.84
N CYS A 295 -3.28 10.21 7.63
CA CYS A 295 -4.23 11.32 7.74
C CYS A 295 -4.19 11.96 9.15
N GLU A 296 -4.21 11.14 10.20
CA GLU A 296 -4.10 11.61 11.58
C GLU A 296 -2.81 12.40 11.82
N ARG A 297 -1.68 11.89 11.35
CA ARG A 297 -0.38 12.55 11.50
C ARG A 297 -0.30 13.88 10.79
N ILE A 298 -0.81 13.96 9.56
CA ILE A 298 -0.93 15.24 8.84
C ILE A 298 -1.94 16.15 9.54
N GLY A 299 -3.08 15.60 9.97
CA GLY A 299 -4.09 16.35 10.74
C GLY A 299 -3.55 16.94 12.04
N SER A 300 -2.69 16.22 12.75
CA SER A 300 -2.05 16.74 13.98
C SER A 300 -1.06 17.89 13.73
N ARG A 301 -0.50 17.98 12.52
CA ARG A 301 0.31 19.16 12.13
C ARG A 301 -0.55 20.38 11.84
N LEU A 302 -1.74 20.15 11.26
CA LEU A 302 -2.68 21.23 10.94
C LEU A 302 -3.47 21.73 12.16
N TYR A 303 -3.77 20.82 13.07
CA TYR A 303 -4.62 21.08 14.25
C TYR A 303 -4.01 20.43 15.50
N PRO A 304 -2.88 20.96 16.03
CA PRO A 304 -2.13 20.32 17.12
C PRO A 304 -2.94 20.21 18.42
N ASP A 305 -3.83 21.17 18.70
CA ASP A 305 -4.58 21.26 19.95
C ASP A 305 -6.02 20.72 19.84
N ASP A 306 -6.42 20.17 18.67
CA ASP A 306 -7.78 19.71 18.40
C ASP A 306 -7.80 18.18 18.16
N LEU A 307 -7.91 17.42 19.26
CA LEU A 307 -7.93 15.96 19.22
C LEU A 307 -9.15 15.40 18.46
N GLU A 308 -10.28 16.11 18.45
CA GLU A 308 -11.48 15.68 17.73
C GLU A 308 -11.24 15.77 16.21
N LYS A 309 -10.66 16.87 15.71
CA LYS A 309 -10.27 16.96 14.30
C LYS A 309 -9.21 15.94 13.92
N GLN A 310 -8.20 15.71 14.78
CA GLN A 310 -7.19 14.67 14.52
C GLN A 310 -7.84 13.29 14.40
N TYR A 311 -8.79 12.97 15.28
CA TYR A 311 -9.59 11.76 15.19
C TYR A 311 -10.39 11.69 13.87
N ASN A 312 -11.02 12.78 13.46
CA ASN A 312 -11.77 12.83 12.20
C ASN A 312 -10.87 12.59 10.96
N PHE A 313 -9.64 13.09 10.96
CA PHE A 313 -8.65 12.75 9.93
C PHE A 313 -8.34 11.25 9.92
N PHE A 314 -8.17 10.63 11.09
CA PHE A 314 -7.98 9.18 11.20
C PHE A 314 -9.17 8.43 10.57
N ILE A 315 -10.41 8.82 10.90
CA ILE A 315 -11.63 8.19 10.38
C ILE A 315 -11.74 8.34 8.86
N VAL A 316 -11.44 9.51 8.31
CA VAL A 316 -11.44 9.73 6.85
C VAL A 316 -10.47 8.77 6.16
N GLY A 317 -9.24 8.64 6.65
CA GLY A 317 -8.27 7.68 6.12
C GLY A 317 -8.76 6.24 6.23
N MET A 318 -9.26 5.86 7.42
CA MET A 318 -9.72 4.51 7.73
C MET A 318 -10.90 4.07 6.85
N LEU A 319 -11.89 4.93 6.66
CA LEU A 319 -13.09 4.63 5.90
C LEU A 319 -12.95 4.88 4.40
N SER A 320 -11.82 5.44 3.94
CA SER A 320 -11.61 5.79 2.53
C SER A 320 -11.63 4.61 1.56
N MET A 321 -11.57 3.38 2.07
CA MET A 321 -11.64 2.14 1.30
C MET A 321 -12.78 1.21 1.80
N LEU A 322 -13.75 1.74 2.53
CA LEU A 322 -14.85 0.96 3.09
C LEU A 322 -15.70 0.29 2.01
N ASP A 323 -15.92 0.98 0.90
CA ASP A 323 -16.63 0.49 -0.28
C ASP A 323 -15.93 -0.73 -0.91
N VAL A 324 -14.60 -0.72 -0.94
CA VAL A 324 -13.78 -1.84 -1.42
C VAL A 324 -13.83 -3.02 -0.46
N ILE A 325 -13.72 -2.77 0.86
CA ILE A 325 -13.73 -3.80 1.90
C ILE A 325 -15.09 -4.53 1.94
N LEU A 326 -16.19 -3.77 1.78
CA LEU A 326 -17.56 -4.29 1.87
C LEU A 326 -18.17 -4.63 0.52
N GLU A 327 -17.50 -4.31 -0.58
CA GLU A 327 -18.01 -4.50 -1.96
C GLU A 327 -19.39 -3.83 -2.18
N ARG A 328 -19.57 -2.64 -1.59
CA ARG A 328 -20.82 -1.85 -1.67
C ARG A 328 -20.53 -0.38 -2.02
N ASN A 329 -21.55 0.29 -2.53
CA ASN A 329 -21.45 1.73 -2.85
C ASN A 329 -21.16 2.57 -1.59
N MET A 330 -20.17 3.50 -1.68
CA MET A 330 -19.75 4.34 -0.56
C MET A 330 -20.90 5.17 0.03
N GLU A 331 -21.70 5.82 -0.82
CA GLU A 331 -22.81 6.68 -0.34
C GLU A 331 -23.84 5.90 0.47
N SER A 332 -24.17 4.67 0.01
CA SER A 332 -25.05 3.76 0.73
C SER A 332 -24.48 3.40 2.11
N LEU A 333 -23.21 3.03 2.17
CA LEU A 333 -22.52 2.68 3.44
C LEU A 333 -22.48 3.85 4.41
N LEU A 334 -22.15 5.05 3.90
CA LEU A 334 -22.12 6.25 4.72
C LEU A 334 -23.51 6.68 5.21
N GLY A 335 -24.58 6.22 4.55
CA GLY A 335 -25.96 6.37 5.01
C GLY A 335 -26.27 5.60 6.30
N GLU A 336 -25.55 4.50 6.55
CA GLU A 336 -25.70 3.64 7.72
C GLU A 336 -24.82 4.11 8.92
N LEU A 337 -23.91 5.08 8.68
CA LEU A 337 -22.97 5.58 9.70
C LEU A 337 -23.35 6.99 10.16
N PHE A 338 -23.08 7.27 11.45
CA PHE A 338 -23.35 8.57 12.07
C PHE A 338 -22.11 9.48 12.05
N LEU A 339 -21.61 9.77 10.83
CA LEU A 339 -20.41 10.60 10.65
C LEU A 339 -20.74 12.10 10.67
N GLU A 340 -19.80 12.91 11.09
CA GLU A 340 -19.86 14.35 10.91
C GLU A 340 -20.00 14.70 9.42
N LYS A 341 -20.71 15.80 9.14
CA LYS A 341 -20.98 16.24 7.77
C LYS A 341 -19.72 16.35 6.92
N ASP A 342 -18.69 17.03 7.45
CA ASP A 342 -17.45 17.27 6.71
C ASP A 342 -16.67 15.98 6.44
N VAL A 343 -16.68 15.02 7.37
CA VAL A 343 -16.09 13.69 7.20
C VAL A 343 -16.80 12.92 6.09
N ARG A 344 -18.14 12.90 6.14
CA ARG A 344 -18.96 12.26 5.09
C ARG A 344 -18.71 12.89 3.72
N GLU A 345 -18.70 14.22 3.65
CA GLU A 345 -18.48 14.96 2.41
C GLU A 345 -17.11 14.68 1.81
N ALA A 346 -16.06 14.60 2.63
CA ALA A 346 -14.71 14.22 2.20
C ALA A 346 -14.68 12.82 1.58
N LEU A 347 -15.36 11.84 2.19
CA LEU A 347 -15.40 10.45 1.72
C LEU A 347 -16.13 10.29 0.38
N ILE A 348 -17.15 11.10 0.11
CA ILE A 348 -17.85 11.12 -1.21
C ILE A 348 -17.20 12.05 -2.24
N GLY A 349 -16.03 12.61 -1.95
CA GLY A 349 -15.24 13.39 -2.90
C GLY A 349 -15.50 14.89 -2.92
N LYS A 350 -16.32 15.44 -2.02
CA LYS A 350 -16.51 16.89 -1.91
C LYS A 350 -15.29 17.56 -1.30
N SER A 351 -14.93 18.73 -1.83
CA SER A 351 -13.76 19.47 -1.40
C SER A 351 -13.95 20.10 -0.02
N ASN A 352 -13.09 19.70 0.92
CA ASN A 352 -12.90 20.31 2.23
C ASN A 352 -11.50 19.95 2.76
N LYS A 353 -11.15 20.38 3.97
CA LYS A 353 -9.80 20.16 4.53
C LYS A 353 -9.46 18.68 4.74
N TYR A 354 -10.43 17.87 5.12
CA TYR A 354 -10.26 16.42 5.25
C TYR A 354 -9.99 15.76 3.89
N ARG A 355 -10.73 16.20 2.84
CA ARG A 355 -10.53 15.71 1.48
C ARG A 355 -9.18 16.11 0.91
N GLU A 356 -8.71 17.33 1.14
CA GLU A 356 -7.40 17.79 0.69
C GLU A 356 -6.26 16.94 1.26
N VAL A 357 -6.34 16.59 2.55
CA VAL A 357 -5.36 15.69 3.18
C VAL A 357 -5.47 14.29 2.60
N LEU A 358 -6.68 13.75 2.43
CA LEU A 358 -6.87 12.43 1.82
C LEU A 358 -6.32 12.40 0.38
N ASP A 359 -6.53 13.44 -0.42
CA ASP A 359 -6.03 13.53 -1.79
C ASP A 359 -4.49 13.64 -1.84
N LEU A 360 -3.86 14.35 -0.89
CA LEU A 360 -2.41 14.33 -0.71
C LEU A 360 -1.90 12.90 -0.51
N ILE A 361 -2.52 12.18 0.42
CA ILE A 361 -2.11 10.82 0.79
C ILE A 361 -2.30 9.84 -0.36
N ILE A 362 -3.46 9.85 -1.01
CA ILE A 362 -3.74 9.04 -2.19
C ILE A 362 -2.76 9.36 -3.32
N SER A 363 -2.39 10.62 -3.50
CA SER A 363 -1.42 11.02 -4.51
C SER A 363 -0.02 10.50 -4.18
N TYR A 364 0.35 10.51 -2.90
CA TYR A 364 1.62 9.99 -2.41
C TYR A 364 1.72 8.47 -2.61
N GLU A 365 0.71 7.71 -2.17
CA GLU A 365 0.64 6.24 -2.33
C GLU A 365 0.73 5.80 -3.80
N ARG A 366 0.24 6.65 -4.70
CA ARG A 366 0.24 6.42 -6.15
C ARG A 366 1.45 6.99 -6.87
N ALA A 367 2.43 7.47 -6.13
CA ALA A 367 3.62 8.13 -6.65
C ALA A 367 3.31 9.29 -7.64
N ARG A 368 2.15 9.98 -7.46
CA ARG A 368 1.75 11.13 -8.27
C ARG A 368 2.38 12.41 -7.71
N TRP A 369 3.68 12.50 -7.81
CA TRP A 369 4.50 13.50 -7.13
C TRP A 369 4.12 14.95 -7.43
N GLY A 370 3.74 15.28 -8.68
CA GLY A 370 3.25 16.61 -9.05
C GLY A 370 2.02 17.03 -8.23
N LYS A 371 1.05 16.09 -8.04
CA LYS A 371 -0.12 16.33 -7.19
C LYS A 371 0.23 16.40 -5.72
N CYS A 372 1.20 15.59 -5.27
CA CYS A 372 1.69 15.67 -3.89
C CYS A 372 2.24 17.06 -3.59
N THR A 373 3.03 17.63 -4.49
CA THR A 373 3.56 18.99 -4.35
C THR A 373 2.46 20.04 -4.33
N GLU A 374 1.45 19.91 -5.20
CA GLU A 374 0.30 20.82 -5.25
C GLU A 374 -0.45 20.83 -3.90
N PHE A 375 -0.84 19.64 -3.40
CA PHE A 375 -1.56 19.52 -2.14
C PHE A 375 -0.72 19.90 -0.93
N SER A 376 0.57 19.59 -0.92
CA SER A 376 1.52 19.97 0.13
C SER A 376 1.60 21.50 0.26
N LYS A 377 1.74 22.22 -0.87
CA LYS A 377 1.69 23.69 -0.90
C LYS A 377 0.35 24.24 -0.41
N LYS A 378 -0.78 23.67 -0.87
CA LYS A 378 -2.14 24.08 -0.47
C LYS A 378 -2.39 23.90 1.02
N LEU A 379 -1.80 22.87 1.62
CA LEU A 379 -1.89 22.58 3.05
C LEU A 379 -0.85 23.30 3.88
N ASN A 380 0.10 23.98 3.25
CA ASN A 380 1.26 24.61 3.89
C ASN A 380 2.05 23.63 4.76
N ILE A 381 2.28 22.42 4.24
CA ILE A 381 3.06 21.35 4.90
C ILE A 381 4.28 21.08 4.04
N ASP A 382 5.45 21.12 4.66
CA ASP A 382 6.68 20.74 3.97
C ASP A 382 6.66 19.26 3.59
N ILE A 383 7.12 18.98 2.40
CA ILE A 383 7.06 17.63 1.82
C ILE A 383 7.94 16.63 2.58
N SER A 384 9.07 17.09 3.16
CA SER A 384 9.89 16.25 4.04
C SER A 384 9.09 15.75 5.25
N THR A 385 8.16 16.59 5.74
CA THR A 385 7.20 16.20 6.78
C THR A 385 6.25 15.12 6.26
N VAL A 386 5.73 15.25 5.05
CA VAL A 386 4.85 14.24 4.44
C VAL A 386 5.54 12.88 4.39
N VAL A 387 6.81 12.83 3.95
CA VAL A 387 7.61 11.59 3.92
C VAL A 387 7.78 10.98 5.31
N LYS A 388 8.16 11.79 6.29
CA LYS A 388 8.36 11.33 7.68
C LYS A 388 7.08 10.73 8.25
N GLU A 389 5.94 11.39 8.02
CA GLU A 389 4.65 10.92 8.53
C GLU A 389 4.15 9.67 7.79
N TYR A 390 4.48 9.51 6.50
CA TYR A 390 4.23 8.25 5.77
C TYR A 390 5.04 7.08 6.33
N ILE A 391 6.34 7.25 6.55
CA ILE A 391 7.20 6.23 7.14
C ILE A 391 6.71 5.86 8.55
N PHE A 392 6.30 6.86 9.33
CA PHE A 392 5.70 6.62 10.65
C PHE A 392 4.42 5.77 10.54
N ALA A 393 3.53 6.10 9.60
CA ALA A 393 2.27 5.36 9.38
C ALA A 393 2.52 3.91 8.94
N LEU A 394 3.50 3.67 8.05
CA LEU A 394 3.93 2.34 7.65
C LEU A 394 4.41 1.49 8.83
N ASN A 395 5.29 2.06 9.65
CA ASN A 395 5.82 1.37 10.83
C ASN A 395 4.71 1.07 11.84
N TRP A 396 3.79 2.00 12.05
CA TRP A 396 2.65 1.80 12.96
C TRP A 396 1.73 0.67 12.47
N ALA A 397 1.40 0.66 11.17
CA ALA A 397 0.55 -0.38 10.58
C ALA A 397 1.19 -1.78 10.58
N ASN A 398 2.52 -1.88 10.67
CA ASN A 398 3.25 -3.16 10.72
C ASN A 398 3.19 -3.82 12.12
N ILE A 399 2.86 -3.07 13.17
CA ILE A 399 2.78 -3.59 14.55
C ILE A 399 1.44 -4.30 14.79
N ILE A 400 0.43 -4.00 13.96
CA ILE A 400 -0.93 -4.51 14.04
C ILE A 400 -1.08 -5.79 13.21
#